data_782bb8017f35724c8a44efa8d2594132
#
_entry.id   782bb8017f35724c8a44efa8d2594132
#
_cell.length_a   1.000
_cell.length_b   1.000
_cell.length_c   1.000
_cell.angle_alpha   90.00
_cell.angle_beta   90.00
_cell.angle_gamma   90.00
#
_symmetry.space_group_name_H-M   'P 1'
#
loop_
_entity.id
_entity.type
_entity.pdbx_description
1 polymer ?
#
loop_
_entity_poly.entity_id
_entity_poly.type
_entity_poly.pdbx_seq_one_letter_code
_entity_poly.pdbx_strand_id
1 'polypeptide(L)'
;MSSSGAFRRPAPGTQPEYLYPAYGSTVKRAPSQPLVLLPHTLSEMTGPVFGYDNIFKGAADLTLQHDGAPLGDRITVSGQVLDEDGSAIPDTIVEIWQCNAAGRYAHKRDDHDAPLDPNFSGYGQVLTDAQGHYSFTTVKPGAYPWRNHPNAWRPAHIHLSLFGQAMATRLVTQMYFPGDPLLAYDPIFNSTLDERARQKLVAAFDWSTTKAEWSLGYRFDIVLRGRDATPMER
;
A
#
# COMPACT_ATOMS: atom_id res chain seq x y z
N MET A 1 29.37 19.56 6.74
CA MET A 1 28.67 19.83 5.46
C MET A 1 27.87 18.57 5.14
N SER A 2 26.55 18.61 5.37
CA SER A 2 25.64 17.52 5.03
C SER A 2 25.65 17.37 3.52
N SER A 3 25.95 16.18 3.00
CA SER A 3 25.83 15.85 1.58
C SER A 3 24.34 15.80 1.23
N SER A 4 23.74 16.97 1.07
CA SER A 4 22.37 17.12 0.64
C SER A 4 22.17 16.50 -0.74
N GLY A 5 21.31 15.52 -0.86
CA GLY A 5 20.62 15.23 -2.09
C GLY A 5 21.09 14.07 -2.95
N ALA A 6 22.00 13.21 -2.51
CA ALA A 6 22.25 11.98 -3.26
C ALA A 6 21.10 10.99 -2.99
N PHE A 7 20.31 10.64 -4.01
CA PHE A 7 19.32 9.59 -3.95
C PHE A 7 19.95 8.29 -3.41
N ARG A 8 19.52 7.88 -2.24
CA ARG A 8 19.98 6.62 -1.62
C ARG A 8 19.18 5.47 -2.22
N ARG A 9 19.86 4.63 -2.99
CA ARG A 9 19.24 3.44 -3.58
C ARG A 9 18.80 2.47 -2.50
N PRO A 10 17.67 1.76 -2.71
CA PRO A 10 17.34 0.58 -1.91
C PRO A 10 18.49 -0.42 -1.90
N ALA A 11 18.63 -1.17 -0.82
CA ALA A 11 19.60 -2.26 -0.79
C ALA A 11 19.20 -3.36 -1.80
N PRO A 12 20.17 -4.10 -2.38
CA PRO A 12 19.85 -5.20 -3.30
C PRO A 12 18.86 -6.21 -2.70
N GLY A 13 17.86 -6.61 -3.45
CA GLY A 13 16.84 -7.58 -3.05
C GLY A 13 15.74 -7.04 -2.14
N THR A 14 15.84 -5.78 -1.66
CA THR A 14 14.82 -5.18 -0.77
C THR A 14 13.63 -4.56 -1.51
N GLN A 15 13.70 -4.51 -2.83
CA GLN A 15 12.58 -4.12 -3.69
C GLN A 15 12.20 -5.30 -4.59
N PRO A 16 10.95 -5.36 -5.08
CA PRO A 16 10.53 -6.43 -5.98
C PRO A 16 11.40 -6.52 -7.24
N GLU A 17 11.70 -7.73 -7.67
CA GLU A 17 12.40 -7.96 -8.93
C GLU A 17 11.55 -7.53 -10.13
N TYR A 18 12.18 -6.92 -11.15
CA TYR A 18 11.48 -6.57 -12.40
C TYR A 18 10.99 -7.80 -13.16
N LEU A 19 11.79 -8.87 -13.15
CA LEU A 19 11.44 -10.17 -13.70
C LEU A 19 11.35 -11.19 -12.57
N TYR A 20 10.13 -11.60 -12.24
CA TYR A 20 9.86 -12.66 -11.29
C TYR A 20 8.89 -13.66 -11.95
N PRO A 21 9.37 -14.78 -12.53
CA PRO A 21 8.55 -15.66 -13.36
C PRO A 21 7.30 -16.21 -12.69
N ALA A 22 7.33 -16.43 -11.36
CA ALA A 22 6.16 -16.83 -10.61
C ALA A 22 5.05 -15.76 -10.61
N TYR A 23 5.40 -14.50 -10.89
CA TYR A 23 4.46 -13.42 -11.18
C TYR A 23 4.38 -13.24 -12.70
N GLY A 24 3.44 -13.94 -13.35
CA GLY A 24 3.37 -14.07 -14.80
C GLY A 24 3.36 -12.74 -15.58
N SER A 25 2.77 -11.66 -15.03
CA SER A 25 2.79 -10.35 -15.68
C SER A 25 4.19 -9.75 -15.83
N THR A 26 5.13 -10.09 -14.96
CA THR A 26 6.51 -9.56 -15.03
C THR A 26 7.24 -10.04 -16.28
N VAL A 27 6.94 -11.23 -16.77
CA VAL A 27 7.54 -11.78 -18.00
C VAL A 27 7.25 -10.90 -19.22
N LYS A 28 6.07 -10.23 -19.24
CA LYS A 28 5.65 -9.40 -20.37
C LYS A 28 6.12 -7.95 -20.28
N ARG A 29 6.46 -7.48 -19.09
CA ARG A 29 6.75 -6.05 -18.81
C ARG A 29 8.16 -5.78 -18.28
N ALA A 30 8.90 -6.83 -17.92
CA ALA A 30 10.25 -6.65 -17.43
C ALA A 30 11.14 -5.98 -18.50
N PRO A 31 12.03 -5.05 -18.11
CA PRO A 31 12.99 -4.47 -19.01
C PRO A 31 13.88 -5.55 -19.66
N SER A 32 14.06 -5.49 -20.98
CA SER A 32 14.97 -6.40 -21.71
C SER A 32 16.43 -5.95 -21.68
N GLN A 33 16.68 -4.72 -21.23
CA GLN A 33 17.99 -4.11 -21.10
C GLN A 33 18.22 -3.64 -19.66
N PRO A 34 19.48 -3.58 -19.19
CA PRO A 34 19.80 -2.99 -17.89
C PRO A 34 19.26 -1.57 -17.76
N LEU A 35 18.67 -1.27 -16.59
CA LEU A 35 18.18 0.07 -16.32
C LEU A 35 19.33 1.05 -16.12
N VAL A 36 19.20 2.21 -16.73
CA VAL A 36 20.12 3.33 -16.55
C VAL A 36 19.50 4.32 -15.58
N LEU A 37 20.22 4.62 -14.49
CA LEU A 37 19.81 5.66 -13.56
C LEU A 37 20.02 7.04 -14.18
N LEU A 38 18.93 7.77 -14.34
CA LEU A 38 19.00 9.19 -14.73
C LEU A 38 19.00 10.05 -13.46
N PRO A 39 19.81 11.12 -13.40
CA PRO A 39 19.73 12.10 -12.32
C PRO A 39 18.40 12.83 -12.40
N HIS A 40 17.77 13.10 -11.24
CA HIS A 40 16.59 13.94 -11.21
C HIS A 40 16.92 15.36 -11.65
N THR A 41 16.07 15.91 -12.50
CA THR A 41 16.13 17.31 -12.89
C THR A 41 15.24 18.16 -11.99
N LEU A 42 15.42 19.48 -12.02
CA LEU A 42 14.62 20.39 -11.23
C LEU A 42 13.11 20.27 -11.53
N SER A 43 12.75 20.04 -12.78
CA SER A 43 11.35 19.88 -13.22
C SER A 43 10.67 18.61 -12.64
N GLU A 44 11.43 17.57 -12.36
CA GLU A 44 10.93 16.36 -11.73
C GLU A 44 10.77 16.54 -10.22
N MET A 45 11.59 17.38 -9.60
CA MET A 45 11.51 17.69 -8.17
C MET A 45 10.47 18.76 -7.83
N THR A 46 10.16 19.66 -8.78
CA THR A 46 9.23 20.79 -8.60
C THR A 46 7.95 20.63 -9.39
N GLY A 47 7.51 19.41 -9.64
CA GLY A 47 6.24 19.11 -10.32
C GLY A 47 5.03 19.69 -9.58
N PRO A 48 3.86 19.73 -10.23
CA PRO A 48 2.65 20.26 -9.59
C PRO A 48 2.33 19.49 -8.31
N VAL A 49 1.90 20.21 -7.28
CA VAL A 49 1.41 19.64 -6.04
C VAL A 49 0.12 18.88 -6.36
N PHE A 50 0.06 17.61 -6.01
CA PHE A 50 -1.14 16.81 -6.21
C PHE A 50 -2.23 17.27 -5.23
N GLY A 51 -3.38 17.63 -5.79
CA GLY A 51 -4.57 18.22 -5.21
C GLY A 51 -5.03 17.80 -3.83
N TYR A 52 -4.51 18.44 -2.80
CA TYR A 52 -5.05 18.34 -1.44
C TYR A 52 -6.52 18.75 -1.36
N ASP A 53 -6.96 19.61 -2.30
CA ASP A 53 -8.35 20.06 -2.41
C ASP A 53 -9.33 18.96 -2.86
N ASN A 54 -8.83 17.80 -3.27
CA ASN A 54 -9.61 16.68 -3.78
C ASN A 54 -9.90 15.59 -2.73
N ILE A 55 -9.45 15.76 -1.47
CA ILE A 55 -9.80 14.81 -0.40
C ILE A 55 -11.26 15.04 -0.02
N PHE A 56 -12.12 14.06 -0.33
CA PHE A 56 -13.54 14.17 -0.05
C PHE A 56 -13.85 13.97 1.45
N LYS A 57 -14.92 14.60 1.92
CA LYS A 57 -15.35 14.49 3.32
C LYS A 57 -15.66 13.04 3.66
N GLY A 58 -15.10 12.53 4.76
CA GLY A 58 -15.29 11.15 5.21
C GLY A 58 -14.37 10.14 4.50
N ALA A 59 -13.41 10.60 3.69
CA ALA A 59 -12.50 9.74 2.94
C ALA A 59 -11.68 8.78 3.82
N ALA A 60 -11.43 9.15 5.07
CA ALA A 60 -10.65 8.34 6.03
C ALA A 60 -11.47 7.22 6.71
N ASP A 61 -12.79 7.22 6.57
CA ASP A 61 -13.65 6.15 7.09
C ASP A 61 -14.47 5.51 5.97
N LEU A 62 -13.96 4.40 5.44
CA LEU A 62 -14.57 3.67 4.35
C LEU A 62 -15.86 2.97 4.78
N THR A 63 -16.12 2.88 6.08
CA THR A 63 -17.33 2.22 6.62
C THR A 63 -18.53 3.16 6.76
N LEU A 64 -18.32 4.46 6.51
CA LEU A 64 -19.35 5.51 6.62
C LEU A 64 -19.62 6.24 5.31
N GLN A 65 -19.20 5.69 4.18
CA GLN A 65 -19.36 6.33 2.86
C GLN A 65 -20.74 6.04 2.22
N HIS A 66 -21.52 5.15 2.81
CA HIS A 66 -22.85 4.74 2.37
C HIS A 66 -23.84 4.80 3.53
N ASP A 67 -25.13 4.74 3.22
CA ASP A 67 -26.20 4.81 4.25
C ASP A 67 -26.24 3.56 5.14
N GLY A 68 -25.83 2.42 4.63
CA GLY A 68 -25.71 1.16 5.38
C GLY A 68 -24.28 0.84 5.83
N ALA A 69 -24.16 0.00 6.84
CA ALA A 69 -22.86 -0.51 7.27
C ALA A 69 -22.35 -1.59 6.30
N PRO A 70 -21.06 -1.59 5.94
CA PRO A 70 -20.47 -2.67 5.16
C PRO A 70 -20.36 -3.96 5.97
N LEU A 71 -20.31 -5.08 5.27
CA LEU A 71 -20.11 -6.41 5.84
C LEU A 71 -18.64 -6.66 6.15
N GLY A 72 -18.36 -7.36 7.23
CA GLY A 72 -17.01 -7.82 7.60
C GLY A 72 -16.49 -7.21 8.90
N ASP A 73 -15.28 -7.66 9.31
CA ASP A 73 -14.62 -7.17 10.52
C ASP A 73 -14.13 -5.74 10.29
N ARG A 74 -14.62 -4.80 11.08
CA ARG A 74 -14.10 -3.42 11.05
C ARG A 74 -12.69 -3.39 11.62
N ILE A 75 -11.81 -2.70 10.91
CA ILE A 75 -10.43 -2.49 11.31
C ILE A 75 -10.07 -1.01 11.28
N THR A 76 -9.15 -0.61 12.14
CA THR A 76 -8.47 0.69 12.10
C THR A 76 -7.02 0.44 11.74
N VAL A 77 -6.57 1.04 10.66
CA VAL A 77 -5.16 1.01 10.26
C VAL A 77 -4.54 2.36 10.57
N SER A 78 -3.42 2.35 11.27
CA SER A 78 -2.64 3.56 11.59
C SER A 78 -1.17 3.33 11.28
N GLY A 79 -0.42 4.40 11.09
CA GLY A 79 1.00 4.31 10.84
C GLY A 79 1.63 5.69 10.71
N GLN A 80 2.91 5.69 10.37
CA GLN A 80 3.70 6.88 10.16
C GLN A 80 4.42 6.81 8.82
N VAL A 81 4.46 7.92 8.09
CA VAL A 81 5.25 8.05 6.85
C VAL A 81 6.56 8.74 7.20
N LEU A 82 7.66 8.09 6.86
CA LEU A 82 9.03 8.49 7.19
C LEU A 82 9.90 8.58 5.94
N ASP A 83 10.95 9.38 6.01
CA ASP A 83 12.05 9.35 5.04
C ASP A 83 13.14 8.33 5.43
N GLU A 84 14.24 8.30 4.67
CA GLU A 84 15.38 7.40 4.89
C GLU A 84 16.19 7.69 6.15
N ASP A 85 16.01 8.83 6.78
CA ASP A 85 16.69 9.24 8.00
C ASP A 85 15.76 9.11 9.24
N GLY A 86 14.53 8.59 9.03
CA GLY A 86 13.51 8.44 10.08
C GLY A 86 12.77 9.71 10.41
N SER A 87 12.92 10.76 9.59
CA SER A 87 12.17 12.01 9.77
C SER A 87 10.74 11.87 9.27
N ALA A 88 9.80 12.45 10.00
CA ALA A 88 8.39 12.44 9.63
C ALA A 88 8.13 13.20 8.33
N ILE A 89 7.26 12.65 7.49
CA ILE A 89 6.82 13.30 6.25
C ILE A 89 5.37 13.77 6.41
N PRO A 90 5.13 15.04 6.69
CA PRO A 90 3.79 15.61 6.79
C PRO A 90 3.17 15.81 5.42
N ASP A 91 1.88 16.13 5.41
CA ASP A 91 1.12 16.54 4.23
C ASP A 91 1.25 15.56 3.05
N THR A 92 1.37 14.27 3.36
CA THR A 92 1.39 13.19 2.36
C THR A 92 -0.01 12.63 2.22
N ILE A 93 -0.54 12.64 1.00
CA ILE A 93 -1.80 11.95 0.69
C ILE A 93 -1.52 10.46 0.63
N VAL A 94 -2.27 9.69 1.41
CA VAL A 94 -2.32 8.24 1.36
C VAL A 94 -3.67 7.84 0.77
N GLU A 95 -3.67 7.39 -0.47
CA GLU A 95 -4.83 6.78 -1.11
C GLU A 95 -4.89 5.30 -0.75
N ILE A 96 -6.08 4.83 -0.48
CA ILE A 96 -6.37 3.46 -0.08
C ILE A 96 -7.33 2.84 -1.08
N TRP A 97 -7.05 1.61 -1.58
CA TRP A 97 -8.05 0.84 -2.28
C TRP A 97 -7.92 -0.65 -1.97
N GLN A 98 -9.05 -1.32 -1.89
CA GLN A 98 -9.14 -2.72 -1.51
C GLN A 98 -10.42 -3.39 -2.03
N CYS A 99 -10.45 -4.71 -2.03
CA CYS A 99 -11.69 -5.47 -2.16
C CYS A 99 -12.51 -5.45 -0.86
N ASN A 100 -13.76 -5.87 -0.95
CA ASN A 100 -14.63 -6.04 0.23
C ASN A 100 -14.24 -7.29 1.05
N ALA A 101 -14.94 -7.55 2.14
CA ALA A 101 -14.68 -8.70 3.00
C ALA A 101 -14.87 -10.07 2.31
N ALA A 102 -15.62 -10.13 1.21
CA ALA A 102 -15.79 -11.33 0.40
C ALA A 102 -14.69 -11.49 -0.69
N GLY A 103 -13.72 -10.58 -0.78
CA GLY A 103 -12.68 -10.61 -1.80
C GLY A 103 -13.10 -10.05 -3.15
N ARG A 104 -14.18 -9.24 -3.22
CA ARG A 104 -14.69 -8.65 -4.45
C ARG A 104 -14.39 -7.15 -4.52
N TYR A 105 -13.79 -6.69 -5.63
CA TYR A 105 -13.64 -5.26 -5.90
C TYR A 105 -14.91 -4.67 -6.50
N ALA A 106 -15.25 -3.44 -6.10
CA ALA A 106 -16.29 -2.64 -6.73
C ALA A 106 -15.79 -2.08 -8.07
N HIS A 107 -15.33 -2.94 -8.96
CA HIS A 107 -14.75 -2.58 -10.24
C HIS A 107 -15.28 -3.47 -11.36
N LYS A 108 -15.68 -2.87 -12.48
CA LYS A 108 -16.32 -3.58 -13.62
C LYS A 108 -15.45 -4.65 -14.31
N ARG A 109 -14.14 -4.66 -14.08
CA ARG A 109 -13.22 -5.69 -14.59
C ARG A 109 -13.02 -6.85 -13.63
N ASP A 110 -13.50 -6.73 -12.39
CA ASP A 110 -13.46 -7.84 -11.45
C ASP A 110 -14.61 -8.78 -11.75
N ASP A 111 -14.28 -10.00 -12.16
CA ASP A 111 -15.22 -11.08 -12.51
C ASP A 111 -15.22 -12.20 -11.46
N HIS A 112 -14.63 -11.97 -10.28
CA HIS A 112 -14.66 -12.92 -9.19
C HIS A 112 -16.10 -13.22 -8.77
N ASP A 113 -16.45 -14.49 -8.64
CA ASP A 113 -17.78 -14.97 -8.25
C ASP A 113 -17.96 -14.86 -6.71
N ALA A 114 -17.94 -13.64 -6.22
CA ALA A 114 -18.21 -13.29 -4.83
C ALA A 114 -19.19 -12.10 -4.81
N PRO A 115 -19.99 -11.92 -3.75
CA PRO A 115 -20.97 -10.84 -3.70
C PRO A 115 -20.29 -9.47 -3.61
N LEU A 116 -20.85 -8.51 -4.33
CA LEU A 116 -20.57 -7.10 -4.07
C LEU A 116 -21.25 -6.67 -2.77
N ASP A 117 -20.61 -5.78 -2.02
CA ASP A 117 -21.21 -5.13 -0.88
C ASP A 117 -21.74 -3.75 -1.33
N PRO A 118 -23.06 -3.51 -1.28
CA PRO A 118 -23.63 -2.23 -1.71
C PRO A 118 -23.26 -1.06 -0.81
N ASN A 119 -22.74 -1.34 0.38
CA ASN A 119 -22.33 -0.35 1.36
C ASN A 119 -20.81 -0.18 1.45
N PHE A 120 -20.06 -0.67 0.45
CA PHE A 120 -18.60 -0.58 0.46
C PHE A 120 -18.02 -0.30 -0.94
N SER A 121 -17.44 0.88 -1.12
CA SER A 121 -16.74 1.24 -2.36
C SER A 121 -15.29 0.78 -2.40
N GLY A 122 -14.68 0.56 -1.25
CA GLY A 122 -13.30 0.10 -1.14
C GLY A 122 -12.23 1.14 -1.45
N TYR A 123 -12.57 2.43 -1.48
CA TYR A 123 -11.66 3.53 -1.77
C TYR A 123 -11.71 4.60 -0.67
N GLY A 124 -10.54 5.09 -0.26
CA GLY A 124 -10.41 6.17 0.72
C GLY A 124 -9.14 6.96 0.53
N GLN A 125 -9.05 8.07 1.28
CA GLN A 125 -7.90 8.95 1.29
C GLN A 125 -7.68 9.52 2.69
N VAL A 126 -6.44 9.71 3.08
CA VAL A 126 -6.06 10.37 4.32
C VAL A 126 -4.80 11.20 4.11
N LEU A 127 -4.69 12.30 4.83
CA LEU A 127 -3.51 13.16 4.84
C LEU A 127 -2.70 12.90 6.11
N THR A 128 -1.37 12.80 6.00
CA THR A 128 -0.51 12.70 7.18
C THR A 128 -0.48 14.04 7.94
N ASP A 129 -0.44 13.94 9.28
CA ASP A 129 -0.30 15.10 10.16
C ASP A 129 1.14 15.65 10.19
N ALA A 130 1.38 16.66 11.02
CA ALA A 130 2.70 17.29 11.17
C ALA A 130 3.79 16.32 11.68
N GLN A 131 3.40 15.20 12.28
CA GLN A 131 4.30 14.13 12.73
C GLN A 131 4.32 12.97 11.75
N GLY A 132 3.75 13.10 10.55
CA GLY A 132 3.70 12.07 9.54
C GLY A 132 2.71 10.93 9.82
N HIS A 133 1.87 11.04 10.87
CA HIS A 133 0.91 9.99 11.20
C HIS A 133 -0.31 10.03 10.27
N TYR A 134 -0.83 8.85 9.98
CA TYR A 134 -2.09 8.65 9.29
C TYR A 134 -2.95 7.60 9.98
N SER A 135 -4.24 7.67 9.80
CA SER A 135 -5.18 6.65 10.28
C SER A 135 -6.43 6.62 9.42
N PHE A 136 -6.92 5.41 9.13
CA PHE A 136 -8.20 5.20 8.44
C PHE A 136 -8.94 4.00 9.01
N THR A 137 -10.26 4.00 8.84
CA THR A 137 -11.14 2.89 9.24
C THR A 137 -11.70 2.22 7.99
N THR A 138 -11.70 0.90 7.98
CA THR A 138 -12.23 0.10 6.87
C THR A 138 -12.74 -1.26 7.38
N VAL A 139 -13.14 -2.16 6.47
CA VAL A 139 -13.34 -3.57 6.75
C VAL A 139 -12.12 -4.37 6.33
N LYS A 140 -11.79 -5.44 7.05
CA LYS A 140 -10.70 -6.33 6.63
C LYS A 140 -11.05 -6.96 5.29
N PRO A 141 -10.20 -6.79 4.24
CA PRO A 141 -10.47 -7.39 2.94
C PRO A 141 -10.40 -8.91 2.99
N GLY A 142 -11.15 -9.57 2.12
CA GLY A 142 -11.04 -11.01 1.90
C GLY A 142 -9.87 -11.37 0.98
N ALA A 143 -9.45 -12.64 1.05
CA ALA A 143 -8.62 -13.23 0.02
C ALA A 143 -9.43 -13.41 -1.27
N TYR A 144 -8.77 -13.41 -2.44
CA TYR A 144 -9.45 -13.61 -3.71
C TYR A 144 -8.59 -14.38 -4.72
N PRO A 145 -9.24 -15.11 -5.67
CA PRO A 145 -8.53 -15.81 -6.73
C PRO A 145 -7.97 -14.82 -7.75
N TRP A 146 -6.78 -15.13 -8.27
CA TRP A 146 -6.12 -14.27 -9.23
C TRP A 146 -5.49 -15.08 -10.36
N ARG A 147 -5.96 -14.90 -11.58
CA ARG A 147 -5.60 -15.71 -12.75
C ARG A 147 -4.17 -15.54 -13.25
N ASN A 148 -3.41 -14.61 -12.69
CA ASN A 148 -2.02 -14.33 -13.08
C ASN A 148 -1.01 -15.37 -12.54
N HIS A 149 -1.51 -16.36 -11.82
CA HIS A 149 -0.73 -17.44 -11.21
C HIS A 149 -1.60 -18.70 -11.15
N PRO A 150 -1.11 -19.89 -11.56
CA PRO A 150 -1.86 -21.13 -11.45
C PRO A 150 -2.28 -21.39 -9.99
N ASN A 151 -3.57 -21.61 -9.77
CA ASN A 151 -4.18 -21.80 -8.45
C ASN A 151 -3.93 -20.63 -7.47
N ALA A 152 -3.62 -19.45 -7.97
CA ALA A 152 -3.29 -18.32 -7.13
C ALA A 152 -4.52 -17.76 -6.43
N TRP A 153 -4.49 -17.84 -5.13
CA TRP A 153 -5.26 -17.02 -4.22
C TRP A 153 -4.34 -15.93 -3.70
N ARG A 154 -4.77 -14.69 -3.78
CA ARG A 154 -4.09 -13.59 -3.14
C ARG A 154 -4.50 -13.52 -1.66
N PRO A 155 -3.54 -13.31 -0.74
CA PRO A 155 -3.87 -13.04 0.66
C PRO A 155 -4.67 -11.75 0.79
N ALA A 156 -5.31 -11.57 1.94
CA ALA A 156 -5.92 -10.29 2.30
C ALA A 156 -4.88 -9.17 2.25
N HIS A 157 -5.17 -8.08 1.52
CA HIS A 157 -4.27 -6.94 1.41
C HIS A 157 -5.01 -5.64 1.11
N ILE A 158 -4.38 -4.54 1.47
CA ILE A 158 -4.83 -3.18 1.16
C ILE A 158 -3.75 -2.51 0.31
N HIS A 159 -4.12 -1.96 -0.83
CA HIS A 159 -3.23 -1.13 -1.64
C HIS A 159 -3.14 0.27 -1.06
N LEU A 160 -1.95 0.82 -1.07
CA LEU A 160 -1.66 2.18 -0.62
C LEU A 160 -0.85 2.90 -1.71
N SER A 161 -1.27 4.10 -2.06
CA SER A 161 -0.55 4.99 -2.97
C SER A 161 -0.29 6.31 -2.27
N LEU A 162 0.97 6.65 -2.13
CA LEU A 162 1.40 7.84 -1.41
C LEU A 162 1.86 8.90 -2.39
N PHE A 163 1.36 10.12 -2.20
CA PHE A 163 1.76 11.30 -2.95
C PHE A 163 2.26 12.34 -1.96
N GLY A 164 3.56 12.63 -2.01
CA GLY A 164 4.16 13.74 -1.27
C GLY A 164 3.94 15.08 -1.97
N GLN A 165 4.55 16.11 -1.40
CA GLN A 165 4.51 17.48 -1.95
C GLN A 165 5.14 17.59 -3.36
N ALA A 166 5.97 16.61 -3.76
CA ALA A 166 6.50 16.50 -5.11
C ALA A 166 6.16 15.13 -5.70
N MET A 167 5.76 15.10 -6.98
CA MET A 167 5.41 13.87 -7.71
C MET A 167 6.55 12.81 -7.72
N ALA A 168 7.79 13.25 -7.56
CA ALA A 168 8.97 12.37 -7.51
C ALA A 168 8.99 11.41 -6.29
N THR A 169 8.11 11.60 -5.32
CA THR A 169 8.07 10.81 -4.09
C THR A 169 6.90 9.81 -4.03
N ARG A 170 6.28 9.52 -5.16
CA ARG A 170 5.19 8.55 -5.21
C ARG A 170 5.66 7.14 -4.85
N LEU A 171 4.99 6.53 -3.89
CA LEU A 171 5.10 5.11 -3.57
C LEU A 171 3.75 4.43 -3.79
N VAL A 172 3.73 3.32 -4.50
CA VAL A 172 2.59 2.38 -4.51
C VAL A 172 3.05 1.11 -3.82
N THR A 173 2.32 0.65 -2.83
CA THR A 173 2.65 -0.53 -2.05
C THR A 173 1.40 -1.30 -1.62
N GLN A 174 1.59 -2.46 -1.03
CA GLN A 174 0.51 -3.27 -0.47
C GLN A 174 0.80 -3.56 1.00
N MET A 175 -0.20 -3.38 1.84
CA MET A 175 -0.19 -3.81 3.23
C MET A 175 -0.85 -5.18 3.35
N TYR A 176 -0.15 -6.13 3.93
CA TYR A 176 -0.64 -7.47 4.22
C TYR A 176 -0.93 -7.66 5.71
N PHE A 177 -1.67 -8.70 6.05
CA PHE A 177 -2.06 -9.02 7.42
C PHE A 177 -1.18 -10.11 8.02
N PRO A 178 -0.85 -10.03 9.33
CA PRO A 178 -0.02 -11.03 9.99
C PRO A 178 -0.70 -12.40 10.05
N GLY A 179 0.06 -13.47 9.88
CA GLY A 179 -0.42 -14.84 10.02
C GLY A 179 -1.25 -15.37 8.85
N ASP A 180 -1.37 -14.64 7.74
CA ASP A 180 -2.08 -15.14 6.56
C ASP A 180 -1.23 -16.23 5.85
N PRO A 181 -1.73 -17.48 5.77
CA PRO A 181 -0.97 -18.58 5.16
C PRO A 181 -0.75 -18.40 3.65
N LEU A 182 -1.55 -17.57 2.99
CA LEU A 182 -1.42 -17.31 1.56
C LEU A 182 -0.21 -16.45 1.20
N LEU A 183 0.42 -15.77 2.18
CA LEU A 183 1.65 -15.01 1.95
C LEU A 183 2.76 -15.87 1.34
N ALA A 184 2.85 -17.13 1.74
CA ALA A 184 3.86 -18.06 1.20
C ALA A 184 3.68 -18.31 -0.31
N TYR A 185 2.50 -18.07 -0.85
CA TYR A 185 2.14 -18.37 -2.24
C TYR A 185 1.91 -17.11 -3.09
N ASP A 186 1.84 -15.93 -2.49
CA ASP A 186 1.62 -14.69 -3.24
C ASP A 186 2.88 -14.28 -4.02
N PRO A 187 2.87 -14.33 -5.37
CA PRO A 187 4.04 -14.02 -6.16
C PRO A 187 4.41 -12.53 -6.10
N ILE A 188 3.47 -11.63 -5.79
CA ILE A 188 3.77 -10.20 -5.62
C ILE A 188 4.58 -10.01 -4.33
N PHE A 189 4.11 -10.55 -3.21
CA PHE A 189 4.81 -10.51 -1.94
C PHE A 189 6.22 -11.13 -2.05
N ASN A 190 6.32 -12.32 -2.66
CA ASN A 190 7.56 -13.06 -2.77
C ASN A 190 8.53 -12.52 -3.84
N SER A 191 8.11 -11.58 -4.70
CA SER A 191 9.01 -10.91 -5.65
C SER A 191 10.04 -10.00 -4.98
N THR A 192 9.84 -9.62 -3.72
CA THR A 192 10.85 -8.99 -2.87
C THR A 192 11.68 -10.09 -2.21
N LEU A 193 12.94 -10.27 -2.63
CA LEU A 193 13.74 -11.44 -2.23
C LEU A 193 14.22 -11.38 -0.78
N ASP A 194 14.54 -10.19 -0.28
CA ASP A 194 14.96 -9.99 1.11
C ASP A 194 13.78 -10.16 2.07
N GLU A 195 13.90 -11.11 3.00
CA GLU A 195 12.84 -11.44 3.95
C GLU A 195 12.51 -10.28 4.91
N ARG A 196 13.53 -9.53 5.36
CA ARG A 196 13.31 -8.39 6.26
C ARG A 196 12.54 -7.28 5.55
N ALA A 197 12.84 -7.07 4.26
CA ALA A 197 12.08 -6.13 3.45
C ALA A 197 10.63 -6.61 3.23
N ARG A 198 10.40 -7.91 2.96
CA ARG A 198 9.04 -8.46 2.88
C ARG A 198 8.24 -8.27 4.16
N GLN A 199 8.86 -8.43 5.33
CA GLN A 199 8.20 -8.22 6.61
C GLN A 199 7.71 -6.78 6.82
N LYS A 200 8.32 -5.80 6.15
CA LYS A 200 7.84 -4.40 6.16
C LYS A 200 6.51 -4.22 5.40
N LEU A 201 6.11 -5.19 4.61
CA LEU A 201 4.80 -5.21 3.95
C LEU A 201 3.69 -5.80 4.85
N VAL A 202 4.04 -6.40 5.98
CA VAL A 202 3.08 -7.03 6.90
C VAL A 202 2.80 -6.09 8.06
N ALA A 203 1.52 -5.71 8.22
CA ALA A 203 1.10 -4.89 9.35
C ALA A 203 1.27 -5.63 10.69
N ALA A 204 1.53 -4.89 11.74
CA ALA A 204 1.49 -5.42 13.09
C ALA A 204 0.10 -5.24 13.71
N PHE A 205 -0.39 -6.25 14.44
CA PHE A 205 -1.60 -6.06 15.24
C PHE A 205 -1.32 -5.06 16.37
N ASP A 206 -2.20 -4.06 16.52
CA ASP A 206 -2.01 -2.97 17.47
C ASP A 206 -3.12 -2.91 18.51
N TRP A 207 -2.80 -3.34 19.71
CA TRP A 207 -3.72 -3.27 20.85
C TRP A 207 -4.09 -1.85 21.26
N SER A 208 -3.20 -0.88 21.04
CA SER A 208 -3.41 0.50 21.47
C SER A 208 -4.50 1.21 20.67
N THR A 209 -4.67 0.81 19.40
CA THR A 209 -5.70 1.34 18.49
C THR A 209 -6.91 0.42 18.35
N THR A 210 -6.86 -0.79 18.95
CA THR A 210 -8.00 -1.70 19.01
C THR A 210 -9.06 -1.14 19.96
N LYS A 211 -10.29 -1.01 19.47
CA LYS A 211 -11.46 -0.58 20.26
C LYS A 211 -12.35 -1.77 20.51
N ALA A 212 -12.57 -2.07 21.78
CA ALA A 212 -13.42 -3.20 22.20
C ALA A 212 -14.81 -3.13 21.51
N GLU A 213 -15.27 -4.28 21.00
CA GLU A 213 -16.56 -4.47 20.32
C GLU A 213 -16.77 -3.56 19.08
N TRP A 214 -15.72 -2.83 18.63
CA TRP A 214 -15.85 -1.89 17.55
C TRP A 214 -14.89 -2.14 16.38
N SER A 215 -13.56 -2.13 16.61
CA SER A 215 -12.57 -2.35 15.54
C SER A 215 -11.28 -2.95 16.06
N LEU A 216 -10.66 -3.81 15.24
CA LEU A 216 -9.31 -4.33 15.48
C LEU A 216 -8.27 -3.34 14.93
N GLY A 217 -7.21 -3.07 15.70
CA GLY A 217 -6.16 -2.15 15.33
C GLY A 217 -5.02 -2.84 14.59
N TYR A 218 -4.50 -2.17 13.56
CA TYR A 218 -3.30 -2.58 12.83
C TYR A 218 -2.38 -1.38 12.62
N ARG A 219 -1.07 -1.61 12.78
CA ARG A 219 -0.05 -0.59 12.54
C ARG A 219 0.74 -0.95 11.29
N PHE A 220 0.92 0.04 10.40
CA PHE A 220 1.70 -0.09 9.18
C PHE A 220 2.49 1.20 8.94
N ASP A 221 3.78 1.20 9.29
CA ASP A 221 4.67 2.33 9.06
C ASP A 221 5.30 2.23 7.67
N ILE A 222 5.52 3.37 7.01
CA ILE A 222 5.98 3.45 5.63
C ILE A 222 7.24 4.31 5.55
N VAL A 223 8.30 3.76 4.97
CA VAL A 223 9.54 4.49 4.65
C VAL A 223 9.60 4.71 3.14
N LEU A 224 9.62 5.97 2.70
CA LEU A 224 9.45 6.30 1.28
C LEU A 224 10.66 5.95 0.41
N ARG A 225 11.87 5.97 0.94
CA ARG A 225 13.11 5.76 0.17
C ARG A 225 14.27 5.31 1.04
N GLY A 226 15.43 5.06 0.40
CA GLY A 226 16.65 4.66 1.07
C GLY A 226 16.79 3.14 1.21
N ARG A 227 17.77 2.73 2.01
CA ARG A 227 18.11 1.31 2.19
C ARG A 227 17.00 0.51 2.84
N ASP A 228 16.24 1.17 3.69
CA ASP A 228 15.15 0.59 4.47
C ASP A 228 13.76 0.94 3.92
N ALA A 229 13.70 1.42 2.68
CA ALA A 229 12.44 1.76 2.03
C ALA A 229 11.44 0.59 2.04
N THR A 230 10.18 0.92 2.29
CA THR A 230 9.06 0.00 2.11
C THR A 230 9.06 -0.50 0.66
N PRO A 231 8.98 -1.83 0.41
CA PRO A 231 8.92 -2.35 -0.94
C PRO A 231 7.74 -1.78 -1.71
N MET A 232 7.98 -1.38 -2.95
CA MET A 232 6.92 -0.89 -3.83
C MET A 232 6.22 -2.03 -4.55
N GLU A 233 4.98 -1.84 -4.94
CA GLU A 233 4.28 -2.72 -5.89
C GLU A 233 4.83 -2.47 -7.29
N ARG A 234 5.16 -3.54 -8.04
CA ARG A 234 5.65 -3.50 -9.42
C ARG A 234 4.86 -4.40 -10.32
#